data_9e06ff71fe398d46f0f96a5781ecd0fa
#
_entry.id   9e06ff71fe398d46f0f96a5781ecd0fa
#
_cell.length_a   1.000
_cell.length_b   1.000
_cell.length_c   1.000
_cell.angle_alpha   90.00
_cell.angle_beta   90.00
_cell.angle_gamma   90.00
#
_symmetry.space_group_name_H-M   'P 1'
#
loop_
_entity.id
_entity.type
_entity.pdbx_description
1 polymer ?
#
loop_
_entity_poly.entity_id
_entity_poly.type
_entity_poly.pdbx_seq_one_letter_code
_entity_poly.pdbx_strand_id
1 'polypeptide(L)'
;MEQGRLFKIVYHLLDKGRATAPELAEKFEVSVRTMAYAVKIAYKKTAKGEYDDFAVYPLEGVWQKIENCELIKEKLRYTLVIRQPDFVGEDGVCAALERTKHRKPNPLLEEVRFGTVPGETCVQLLHVGAYDDEPVSFAKMDEFVHAHSLTRTEEGHREIYLSNATRTEKNRLKTILRYRVK
;
A
#
# COMPACT_ATOMS: atom_id res chain seq x y z
N MET A 1 6.23 25.89 4.65
CA MET A 1 6.02 24.76 3.72
C MET A 1 5.08 23.78 4.39
N GLU A 2 3.84 23.74 3.94
CA GLU A 2 2.85 22.79 4.47
C GLU A 2 3.24 21.37 4.02
N GLN A 3 3.57 20.54 5.01
CA GLN A 3 3.81 19.14 4.78
C GLN A 3 2.46 18.47 4.44
N GLY A 4 2.28 18.08 3.20
CA GLY A 4 1.09 17.39 2.74
C GLY A 4 0.79 16.15 3.58
N ARG A 5 -0.30 16.17 4.30
CA ARG A 5 -0.79 15.05 5.13
C ARG A 5 -1.30 13.94 4.21
N LEU A 6 -0.64 12.80 4.27
CA LEU A 6 -1.00 11.63 3.49
C LEU A 6 -1.99 10.77 4.29
N PHE A 7 -3.25 10.71 3.88
CA PHE A 7 -4.26 9.84 4.50
C PHE A 7 -4.29 8.48 3.81
N LYS A 8 -4.34 7.38 4.59
CA LYS A 8 -4.29 6.00 4.06
C LYS A 8 -5.29 5.10 4.75
N ILE A 9 -5.92 4.21 3.99
CA ILE A 9 -6.64 3.06 4.53
C ILE A 9 -5.60 1.97 4.77
N VAL A 10 -5.47 1.52 6.01
CA VAL A 10 -4.46 0.55 6.44
C VAL A 10 -5.12 -0.79 6.75
N TYR A 11 -4.65 -1.86 6.13
CA TYR A 11 -4.92 -3.23 6.52
C TYR A 11 -3.76 -3.79 7.32
N HIS A 12 -4.07 -4.33 8.49
CA HIS A 12 -3.09 -5.06 9.28
C HIS A 12 -3.36 -6.56 9.15
N LEU A 13 -2.38 -7.31 8.63
CA LEU A 13 -2.45 -8.76 8.59
C LEU A 13 -1.88 -9.33 9.87
N LEU A 14 -2.75 -9.90 10.68
CA LEU A 14 -2.34 -10.74 11.79
C LEU A 14 -2.06 -12.16 11.29
N ASP A 15 -0.91 -12.65 11.70
CA ASP A 15 -0.37 -13.99 11.55
C ASP A 15 -1.43 -15.10 11.72
N LYS A 16 -1.83 -15.73 10.61
CA LYS A 16 -2.49 -17.05 10.64
C LYS A 16 -1.89 -17.90 9.54
N GLY A 17 -1.06 -18.79 9.99
CA GLY A 17 -0.27 -19.70 9.20
C GLY A 17 -0.99 -20.33 7.99
N ARG A 18 -0.24 -20.40 6.87
CA ARG A 18 -0.50 -21.09 5.61
C ARG A 18 -1.40 -20.37 4.60
N ALA A 19 -0.93 -19.22 4.13
CA ALA A 19 -1.27 -18.75 2.79
C ALA A 19 0.00 -18.15 2.17
N THR A 20 0.25 -18.38 0.90
CA THR A 20 1.36 -17.75 0.20
C THR A 20 1.09 -16.24 0.04
N ALA A 21 2.13 -15.41 0.03
CA ALA A 21 1.98 -13.98 -0.16
C ALA A 21 1.12 -13.60 -1.40
N PRO A 22 1.18 -14.30 -2.54
CA PRO A 22 0.28 -14.08 -3.67
C PRO A 22 -1.20 -14.38 -3.36
N GLU A 23 -1.52 -15.45 -2.64
CA GLU A 23 -2.91 -15.80 -2.29
C GLU A 23 -3.52 -14.82 -1.30
N LEU A 24 -2.71 -14.34 -0.36
CA LEU A 24 -3.10 -13.28 0.56
C LEU A 24 -3.29 -11.96 -0.18
N ALA A 25 -2.35 -11.58 -1.04
CA ALA A 25 -2.44 -10.36 -1.83
C ALA A 25 -3.69 -10.38 -2.72
N GLU A 26 -4.02 -11.47 -3.38
CA GLU A 26 -5.22 -11.59 -4.21
C GLU A 26 -6.49 -11.39 -3.38
N LYS A 27 -6.59 -12.04 -2.24
CA LYS A 27 -7.77 -12.00 -1.36
C LYS A 27 -7.94 -10.63 -0.68
N PHE A 28 -6.83 -10.02 -0.25
CA PHE A 28 -6.81 -8.72 0.43
C PHE A 28 -6.83 -7.55 -0.55
N GLU A 29 -6.18 -7.67 -1.70
CA GLU A 29 -6.20 -6.63 -2.74
C GLU A 29 -7.63 -6.34 -3.19
N VAL A 30 -8.46 -7.36 -3.40
CA VAL A 30 -9.87 -7.18 -3.73
C VAL A 30 -10.61 -6.42 -2.63
N SER A 31 -10.33 -6.71 -1.35
CA SER A 31 -10.99 -6.05 -0.23
C SER A 31 -10.57 -4.59 -0.06
N VAL A 32 -9.27 -4.30 -0.13
CA VAL A 32 -8.74 -2.92 0.01
C VAL A 32 -9.19 -2.05 -1.16
N ARG A 33 -9.08 -2.56 -2.38
CA ARG A 33 -9.57 -1.84 -3.57
C ARG A 33 -11.07 -1.63 -3.53
N THR A 34 -11.84 -2.62 -3.07
CA THR A 34 -13.28 -2.48 -2.90
C THR A 34 -13.62 -1.34 -1.96
N MET A 35 -12.88 -1.20 -0.85
CA MET A 35 -13.06 -0.09 0.09
C MET A 35 -12.72 1.26 -0.55
N ALA A 36 -11.61 1.38 -1.24
CA ALA A 36 -11.23 2.62 -1.91
C ALA A 36 -12.27 3.06 -2.95
N TYR A 37 -12.82 2.13 -3.72
CA TYR A 37 -13.95 2.40 -4.63
C TYR A 37 -15.23 2.76 -3.88
N ALA A 38 -15.53 2.12 -2.76
CA ALA A 38 -16.71 2.45 -1.94
C ALA A 38 -16.63 3.88 -1.39
N VAL A 39 -15.44 4.31 -0.95
CA VAL A 39 -15.17 5.70 -0.55
C VAL A 39 -15.42 6.66 -1.71
N LYS A 40 -14.82 6.40 -2.89
CA LYS A 40 -15.03 7.21 -4.09
C LYS A 40 -16.52 7.34 -4.44
N ILE A 41 -17.27 6.23 -4.46
CA ILE A 41 -18.72 6.24 -4.76
C ILE A 41 -19.49 7.00 -3.67
N ALA A 42 -19.10 6.88 -2.42
CA ALA A 42 -19.73 7.60 -1.34
C ALA A 42 -19.59 9.11 -1.52
N TYR A 43 -18.38 9.59 -1.77
CA TYR A 43 -18.11 11.00 -2.00
C TYR A 43 -18.85 11.52 -3.23
N LYS A 44 -18.85 10.79 -4.34
CA LYS A 44 -19.61 11.17 -5.54
C LYS A 44 -21.10 11.36 -5.29
N LYS A 45 -21.70 10.57 -4.38
CA LYS A 45 -23.12 10.66 -4.04
C LYS A 45 -23.46 11.79 -3.07
N THR A 46 -22.51 12.19 -2.24
CA THR A 46 -22.73 13.23 -1.21
C THR A 46 -22.35 14.62 -1.70
N ALA A 47 -21.48 14.72 -2.70
CA ALA A 47 -21.08 15.99 -3.28
C ALA A 47 -22.22 16.57 -4.13
N LYS A 48 -22.91 17.55 -3.59
CA LYS A 48 -24.00 18.27 -4.24
C LYS A 48 -23.48 19.23 -5.32
N GLY A 49 -22.88 18.70 -6.39
CA GLY A 49 -22.46 19.47 -7.56
C GLY A 49 -21.00 19.90 -7.64
N GLU A 50 -20.27 19.92 -6.53
CA GLU A 50 -18.83 20.24 -6.48
C GLU A 50 -18.03 18.98 -6.11
N TYR A 51 -17.93 18.06 -7.06
CA TYR A 51 -17.14 16.84 -6.86
C TYR A 51 -16.01 16.78 -7.90
N ASP A 52 -14.81 16.97 -7.43
CA ASP A 52 -13.63 16.64 -8.22
C ASP A 52 -13.46 15.13 -8.28
N ASP A 53 -13.71 14.54 -9.45
CA ASP A 53 -13.51 13.11 -9.63
C ASP A 53 -12.03 12.76 -9.48
N PHE A 54 -11.74 11.66 -8.83
CA PHE A 54 -10.38 11.20 -8.61
C PHE A 54 -10.20 9.72 -9.00
N ALA A 55 -9.02 9.38 -9.48
CA ALA A 55 -8.63 7.99 -9.65
C ALA A 55 -8.31 7.36 -8.29
N VAL A 56 -8.71 6.10 -8.11
CA VAL A 56 -8.25 5.33 -6.94
C VAL A 56 -6.74 5.14 -7.06
N TYR A 57 -6.02 5.56 -6.02
CA TYR A 57 -4.56 5.45 -5.99
C TYR A 57 -4.09 3.99 -6.04
N PRO A 58 -2.84 3.75 -6.47
CA PRO A 58 -2.26 2.42 -6.46
C PRO A 58 -2.30 1.78 -5.08
N LEU A 59 -2.39 0.46 -5.05
CA LEU A 59 -2.16 -0.31 -3.84
C LEU A 59 -0.70 -0.20 -3.44
N GLU A 60 -0.43 -0.10 -2.15
CA GLU A 60 0.91 -0.09 -1.59
C GLU A 60 1.04 -1.18 -0.53
N GLY A 61 2.17 -1.88 -0.51
CA GLY A 61 2.60 -2.79 0.56
C GLY A 61 3.67 -2.10 1.41
N VAL A 62 3.47 -2.04 2.72
CA VAL A 62 4.48 -1.60 3.68
C VAL A 62 5.04 -2.85 4.34
N TRP A 63 6.25 -3.22 3.96
CA TRP A 63 6.92 -4.43 4.40
C TRP A 63 7.79 -4.15 5.62
N GLN A 64 7.70 -5.02 6.61
CA GLN A 64 8.48 -4.93 7.84
C GLN A 64 9.44 -6.12 7.90
N LYS A 65 10.71 -5.86 8.23
CA LYS A 65 11.64 -6.93 8.55
C LYS A 65 11.29 -7.47 9.93
N ILE A 66 11.22 -8.77 10.04
CA ILE A 66 11.10 -9.45 11.33
C ILE A 66 12.52 -9.72 11.82
N GLU A 67 12.88 -9.19 12.97
CA GLU A 67 14.19 -9.46 13.61
C GLU A 67 14.40 -10.96 13.73
N ASN A 68 15.63 -11.41 13.43
CA ASN A 68 16.10 -12.79 13.57
C ASN A 68 15.43 -13.86 12.68
N CYS A 69 14.85 -13.49 11.54
CA CYS A 69 14.33 -14.46 10.59
C CYS A 69 15.08 -14.38 9.26
N GLU A 70 15.53 -15.52 8.73
CA GLU A 70 15.80 -15.67 7.31
C GLU A 70 14.55 -15.21 6.54
N LEU A 71 14.73 -14.64 5.34
CA LEU A 71 13.64 -14.19 4.46
C LEU A 71 12.73 -15.37 4.05
N ILE A 72 12.00 -15.91 5.02
CA ILE A 72 10.98 -16.91 4.78
C ILE A 72 9.72 -16.15 4.38
N LYS A 73 9.35 -16.20 3.09
CA LYS A 73 8.20 -15.49 2.51
C LYS A 73 6.90 -15.67 3.32
N GLU A 74 6.78 -16.75 4.08
CA GLU A 74 5.62 -17.11 4.91
C GLU A 74 5.57 -16.39 6.27
N LYS A 75 6.64 -15.69 6.65
CA LYS A 75 6.76 -14.94 7.92
C LYS A 75 6.85 -13.42 7.73
N LEU A 76 6.70 -12.94 6.51
CA LEU A 76 6.75 -11.50 6.24
C LEU A 76 5.53 -10.81 6.83
N ARG A 77 5.74 -9.75 7.60
CA ARG A 77 4.69 -8.84 8.03
C ARG A 77 4.59 -7.70 7.04
N TYR A 78 3.40 -7.44 6.57
CA TYR A 78 3.14 -6.29 5.72
C TYR A 78 1.78 -5.66 6.02
N THR A 79 1.66 -4.39 5.72
CA THR A 79 0.43 -3.63 5.80
C THR A 79 0.06 -3.14 4.42
N LEU A 80 -1.12 -3.47 3.94
CA LEU A 80 -1.64 -2.93 2.68
C LEU A 80 -2.28 -1.57 2.92
N VAL A 81 -1.91 -0.59 2.09
CA VAL A 81 -2.44 0.76 2.18
C VAL A 81 -2.86 1.28 0.81
N ILE A 82 -3.91 2.09 0.77
CA ILE A 82 -4.28 2.88 -0.41
C ILE A 82 -4.43 4.33 0.04
N ARG A 83 -3.67 5.22 -0.59
CA ARG A 83 -3.80 6.65 -0.37
C ARG A 83 -5.21 7.10 -0.72
N GLN A 84 -5.75 8.03 0.07
CA GLN A 84 -6.95 8.76 -0.25
C GLN A 84 -6.61 10.23 -0.56
N PRO A 85 -7.42 10.94 -1.35
CA PRO A 85 -7.30 12.39 -1.49
C PRO A 85 -7.39 13.11 -0.15
N ASP A 86 -6.77 14.27 -0.04
CA ASP A 86 -6.66 15.01 1.23
C ASP A 86 -8.03 15.48 1.76
N PHE A 87 -9.03 15.64 0.90
CA PHE A 87 -10.41 15.98 1.28
C PHE A 87 -11.21 14.80 1.84
N VAL A 88 -10.70 13.56 1.75
CA VAL A 88 -11.36 12.38 2.30
C VAL A 88 -11.03 12.27 3.79
N GLY A 89 -12.00 12.58 4.64
CA GLY A 89 -11.90 12.46 6.09
C GLY A 89 -12.31 11.08 6.61
N GLU A 90 -12.01 10.84 7.88
CA GLU A 90 -12.30 9.59 8.59
C GLU A 90 -13.79 9.24 8.56
N ASP A 91 -14.67 10.21 8.78
CA ASP A 91 -16.13 9.99 8.79
C ASP A 91 -16.63 9.42 7.46
N GLY A 92 -16.09 9.92 6.34
CA GLY A 92 -16.43 9.42 5.01
C GLY A 92 -15.98 7.99 4.79
N VAL A 93 -14.81 7.62 5.32
CA VAL A 93 -14.29 6.26 5.25
C VAL A 93 -15.09 5.33 6.14
N CYS A 94 -15.40 5.71 7.38
CA CYS A 94 -16.23 4.92 8.29
C CYS A 94 -17.62 4.66 7.71
N ALA A 95 -18.29 5.67 7.17
CA ALA A 95 -19.58 5.52 6.53
C ALA A 95 -19.54 4.62 5.28
N ALA A 96 -18.46 4.65 4.50
CA ALA A 96 -18.25 3.76 3.37
C ALA A 96 -17.99 2.32 3.83
N LEU A 97 -17.24 2.13 4.93
CA LEU A 97 -16.95 0.84 5.53
C LEU A 97 -18.23 0.14 5.99
N GLU A 98 -19.06 0.81 6.77
CA GLU A 98 -20.33 0.26 7.24
C GLU A 98 -21.25 -0.15 6.07
N ARG A 99 -21.39 0.69 5.06
CA ARG A 99 -22.17 0.32 3.87
C ARG A 99 -21.59 -0.87 3.12
N THR A 100 -20.27 -1.01 3.10
CA THR A 100 -19.60 -2.13 2.43
C THR A 100 -19.80 -3.42 3.20
N LYS A 101 -19.71 -3.40 4.53
CA LYS A 101 -20.00 -4.54 5.40
C LYS A 101 -21.41 -5.10 5.15
N HIS A 102 -22.40 -4.22 5.02
CA HIS A 102 -23.78 -4.65 4.74
C HIS A 102 -23.98 -5.21 3.33
N ARG A 103 -23.29 -4.66 2.31
CA ARG A 103 -23.50 -5.07 0.92
C ARG A 103 -22.65 -6.25 0.48
N LYS A 104 -21.44 -6.34 0.99
CA LYS A 104 -20.44 -7.37 0.67
C LYS A 104 -19.72 -7.78 1.96
N PRO A 105 -20.39 -8.57 2.82
CA PRO A 105 -19.78 -9.01 4.06
C PRO A 105 -18.44 -9.69 3.81
N ASN A 106 -17.41 -9.25 4.52
CA ASN A 106 -16.10 -9.86 4.48
C ASN A 106 -15.44 -9.62 5.84
N PRO A 107 -15.02 -10.67 6.57
CA PRO A 107 -14.39 -10.53 7.88
C PRO A 107 -13.19 -9.57 7.90
N LEU A 108 -12.47 -9.47 6.78
CA LEU A 108 -11.32 -8.57 6.65
C LEU A 108 -11.67 -7.08 6.71
N LEU A 109 -12.95 -6.71 6.54
CA LEU A 109 -13.40 -5.34 6.69
C LEU A 109 -13.30 -4.85 8.14
N GLU A 110 -13.28 -5.76 9.11
CA GLU A 110 -13.06 -5.41 10.53
C GLU A 110 -11.61 -4.96 10.82
N GLU A 111 -10.67 -5.32 9.95
CA GLU A 111 -9.26 -4.95 10.07
C GLU A 111 -8.95 -3.59 9.40
N VAL A 112 -9.92 -3.03 8.65
CA VAL A 112 -9.70 -1.75 7.97
C VAL A 112 -9.61 -0.62 8.97
N ARG A 113 -8.58 0.22 8.80
CA ARG A 113 -8.38 1.42 9.62
C ARG A 113 -8.08 2.61 8.72
N PHE A 114 -8.52 3.77 9.15
CA PHE A 114 -8.11 5.04 8.60
C PHE A 114 -6.96 5.61 9.42
N GLY A 115 -5.98 6.23 8.76
CA GLY A 115 -4.83 6.78 9.47
C GLY A 115 -4.01 7.72 8.60
N THR A 116 -3.07 8.41 9.23
CA THR A 116 -2.15 9.36 8.59
C THR A 116 -0.74 8.80 8.64
N VAL A 117 -0.03 8.90 7.52
CA VAL A 117 1.40 8.58 7.45
C VAL A 117 2.15 9.91 7.28
N PRO A 118 3.11 10.21 8.16
CA PRO A 118 3.90 11.43 8.07
C PRO A 118 4.73 11.46 6.77
N GLY A 119 5.01 12.66 6.29
CA GLY A 119 5.95 12.86 5.18
C GLY A 119 7.39 12.54 5.64
N GLU A 120 8.16 11.93 4.74
CA GLU A 120 9.51 11.44 5.04
C GLU A 120 10.43 11.62 3.84
N THR A 121 11.73 11.76 4.12
CA THR A 121 12.75 11.69 3.07
C THR A 121 12.96 10.23 2.67
N CYS A 122 12.86 9.96 1.37
CA CYS A 122 12.94 8.60 0.85
C CYS A 122 13.81 8.53 -0.40
N VAL A 123 14.45 7.39 -0.60
CA VAL A 123 14.96 6.97 -1.91
C VAL A 123 13.94 6.04 -2.55
N GLN A 124 13.73 6.21 -3.84
CA GLN A 124 12.80 5.36 -4.59
C GLN A 124 13.31 5.06 -5.99
N LEU A 125 12.92 3.89 -6.51
CA LEU A 125 13.27 3.42 -7.85
C LEU A 125 12.06 2.74 -8.49
N LEU A 126 11.86 2.95 -9.79
CA LEU A 126 10.91 2.17 -10.57
C LEU A 126 11.55 0.82 -10.95
N HIS A 127 11.06 -0.25 -10.34
CA HIS A 127 11.37 -1.62 -10.76
C HIS A 127 10.45 -2.04 -11.90
N VAL A 128 11.02 -2.59 -12.95
CA VAL A 128 10.29 -3.21 -14.07
C VAL A 128 10.75 -4.66 -14.19
N GLY A 129 9.87 -5.60 -13.90
CA GLY A 129 10.20 -7.02 -13.88
C GLY A 129 9.40 -7.81 -12.83
N ALA A 130 9.82 -9.07 -12.64
CA ALA A 130 9.22 -9.93 -11.62
C ALA A 130 9.62 -9.48 -10.21
N TYR A 131 8.77 -9.71 -9.23
CA TYR A 131 9.07 -9.40 -7.83
C TYR A 131 10.34 -10.13 -7.32
N ASP A 132 10.64 -11.30 -7.87
CA ASP A 132 11.85 -12.06 -7.51
C ASP A 132 13.16 -11.35 -7.96
N ASP A 133 13.07 -10.39 -8.89
CA ASP A 133 14.20 -9.60 -9.42
C ASP A 133 14.40 -8.27 -8.66
N GLU A 134 13.54 -7.92 -7.69
CA GLU A 134 13.62 -6.69 -6.90
C GLU A 134 14.94 -6.49 -6.16
N PRO A 135 15.65 -7.56 -5.68
CA PRO A 135 16.96 -7.40 -5.05
C PRO A 135 17.97 -6.63 -5.90
N VAL A 136 17.93 -6.77 -7.22
CA VAL A 136 18.80 -6.01 -8.14
C VAL A 136 18.49 -4.51 -8.10
N SER A 137 17.22 -4.17 -7.96
CA SER A 137 16.80 -2.77 -7.86
C SER A 137 17.13 -2.18 -6.49
N PHE A 138 17.00 -2.95 -5.42
CA PHE A 138 17.42 -2.53 -4.08
C PHE A 138 18.93 -2.27 -4.03
N ALA A 139 19.75 -3.13 -4.62
CA ALA A 139 21.20 -2.91 -4.70
C ALA A 139 21.55 -1.55 -5.34
N LYS A 140 20.89 -1.19 -6.45
CA LYS A 140 21.07 0.13 -7.08
C LYS A 140 20.64 1.30 -6.17
N MET A 141 19.58 1.12 -5.41
CA MET A 141 19.15 2.14 -4.44
C MET A 141 20.18 2.29 -3.31
N ASP A 142 20.74 1.20 -2.83
CA ASP A 142 21.76 1.19 -1.78
C ASP A 142 23.08 1.82 -2.27
N GLU A 143 23.49 1.55 -3.52
CA GLU A 143 24.61 2.26 -4.17
C GLU A 143 24.39 3.78 -4.23
N PHE A 144 23.18 4.20 -4.61
CA PHE A 144 22.82 5.63 -4.64
C PHE A 144 22.88 6.26 -3.24
N VAL A 145 22.35 5.59 -2.24
CA VAL A 145 22.36 6.04 -0.84
C VAL A 145 23.79 6.22 -0.35
N HIS A 146 24.66 5.24 -0.61
CA HIS A 146 26.07 5.31 -0.26
C HIS A 146 26.79 6.46 -0.97
N ALA A 147 26.60 6.61 -2.29
CA ALA A 147 27.24 7.66 -3.09
C ALA A 147 26.84 9.09 -2.66
N HIS A 148 25.66 9.25 -2.04
CA HIS A 148 25.15 10.55 -1.57
C HIS A 148 25.29 10.75 -0.06
N SER A 149 26.05 9.90 0.63
CA SER A 149 26.26 9.95 2.08
C SER A 149 24.94 9.95 2.88
N LEU A 150 23.91 9.30 2.34
CA LEU A 150 22.65 9.08 3.01
C LEU A 150 22.71 7.81 3.86
N THR A 151 21.82 7.68 4.83
CA THR A 151 21.72 6.50 5.67
C THR A 151 20.28 5.99 5.64
N ARG A 152 20.09 4.71 5.36
CA ARG A 152 18.79 4.06 5.47
C ARG A 152 18.37 4.00 6.94
N THR A 153 17.15 4.46 7.26
CA THR A 153 16.68 4.60 8.64
C THR A 153 15.91 3.39 9.15
N GLU A 154 15.41 2.55 8.25
CA GLU A 154 14.63 1.36 8.57
C GLU A 154 15.02 0.19 7.69
N GLU A 155 14.91 -1.02 8.22
CA GLU A 155 15.12 -2.24 7.44
C GLU A 155 13.89 -2.61 6.57
N GLY A 156 12.73 -2.00 6.84
CA GLY A 156 11.52 -2.14 6.04
C GLY A 156 11.59 -1.36 4.73
N HIS A 157 10.63 -1.62 3.86
CA HIS A 157 10.47 -0.88 2.60
C HIS A 157 8.99 -0.77 2.24
N ARG A 158 8.70 0.03 1.24
CA ARG A 158 7.38 0.19 0.67
C ARG A 158 7.41 -0.12 -0.82
N GLU A 159 6.41 -0.86 -1.25
CA GLU A 159 6.16 -1.18 -2.64
C GLU A 159 4.87 -0.51 -3.09
N ILE A 160 4.90 0.19 -4.23
CA ILE A 160 3.72 0.82 -4.82
C ILE A 160 3.45 0.12 -6.14
N TYR A 161 2.37 -0.64 -6.20
CA TYR A 161 2.06 -1.51 -7.33
C TYR A 161 1.35 -0.75 -8.44
N LEU A 162 2.09 -0.39 -9.49
CA LEU A 162 1.56 0.34 -10.64
C LEU A 162 0.88 -0.58 -11.67
N SER A 163 1.24 -1.86 -11.66
CA SER A 163 0.67 -2.88 -12.54
C SER A 163 -0.23 -3.84 -11.76
N ASN A 164 -1.22 -4.40 -12.45
CA ASN A 164 -2.02 -5.49 -11.90
C ASN A 164 -1.31 -6.82 -12.18
N ALA A 165 -0.85 -7.50 -11.15
CA ALA A 165 -0.09 -8.75 -11.26
C ALA A 165 -0.86 -9.91 -11.92
N THR A 166 -2.20 -9.90 -11.85
CA THR A 166 -3.03 -10.95 -12.48
C THR A 166 -3.28 -10.70 -13.97
N ARG A 167 -2.99 -9.50 -14.48
CA ARG A 167 -3.27 -9.09 -15.87
C ARG A 167 -2.03 -8.69 -16.64
N THR A 168 -0.88 -8.56 -15.98
CA THR A 168 0.38 -8.11 -16.56
C THR A 168 1.39 -9.23 -16.51
N GLU A 169 2.11 -9.47 -17.61
CA GLU A 169 3.21 -10.42 -17.65
C GLU A 169 4.28 -10.05 -16.63
N LYS A 170 4.89 -11.05 -15.98
CA LYS A 170 5.84 -10.83 -14.89
C LYS A 170 7.00 -9.90 -15.27
N ASN A 171 7.55 -10.04 -16.47
CA ASN A 171 8.64 -9.20 -16.98
C ASN A 171 8.25 -7.75 -17.30
N ARG A 172 6.95 -7.43 -17.26
CA ARG A 172 6.39 -6.10 -17.53
C ARG A 172 5.73 -5.48 -16.31
N LEU A 173 5.78 -6.13 -15.16
CA LEU A 173 5.28 -5.56 -13.91
C LEU A 173 6.05 -4.28 -13.58
N LYS A 174 5.36 -3.32 -12.98
CA LYS A 174 5.92 -2.04 -12.56
C LYS A 174 5.60 -1.81 -11.09
N THR A 175 6.64 -1.68 -10.30
CA THR A 175 6.55 -1.42 -8.86
C THR A 175 7.49 -0.28 -8.51
N ILE A 176 7.04 0.71 -7.74
CA ILE A 176 7.96 1.67 -7.14
C ILE A 176 8.42 1.07 -5.81
N LEU A 177 9.71 0.81 -5.71
CA LEU A 177 10.38 0.43 -4.47
C LEU A 177 10.79 1.71 -3.73
N ARG A 178 10.58 1.77 -2.42
CA ARG A 178 10.86 2.96 -1.61
C ARG A 178 11.26 2.57 -0.20
N TYR A 179 12.29 3.22 0.33
CA TYR A 179 12.64 3.17 1.75
C TYR A 179 13.09 4.53 2.27
N ARG A 180 13.06 4.69 3.59
CA ARG A 180 13.41 5.94 4.28
C ARG A 180 14.91 6.11 4.41
N VAL A 181 15.34 7.38 4.30
CA VAL A 181 16.74 7.80 4.49
C VAL A 181 16.83 9.07 5.33
N LYS A 182 17.99 9.30 5.89
CA LYS A 182 18.39 10.53 6.56
C LYS A 182 19.77 10.96 6.11
#